data_f850c85a9bef84358e9025c6e980cb53
#
_entry.id   f850c85a9bef84358e9025c6e980cb53
#
_cell.length_a   1.000
_cell.length_b   1.000
_cell.length_c   1.000
_cell.angle_alpha   90.00
_cell.angle_beta   90.00
_cell.angle_gamma   90.00
#
_symmetry.space_group_name_H-M   'P 1'
#
loop_
_entity.id
_entity.type
_entity.pdbx_description
1 polymer ?
#
loop_
_entity_poly.entity_id
_entity_poly.type
_entity_poly.pdbx_seq_one_letter_code
_entity_poly.pdbx_strand_id
1 'polypeptide(L)'
;MTLRHSLFDKIFISFLVIFTVCFGFIVLYASNVTRSMLVDDRTEVLTNEAFLIADQTVAGYVQGVYTKDELQESLRYYSDKLNASIWVTNEKGIIYGFANADGHPDNPKNIFLVDPDFDIYTAQSFNGNFYNTFKSNVISVAIPIHINNQPNGMLLIHSTVEQLQNIQEKIVKLIYAPYLFMIIISFALLGIISGKIMRPIRKINSVAEQYSTGNFDTPMDIHSNDEIGQLASTLEYMASELEKLDDYRKAFISNISHDFRSPLTSIKGYIEAIQDGTIPPEKQSHYLDIVVQQTNRLTKLTSSLLELNNYDSYGIWLVCKDFDIVELVLSAINSFEGRCIEKQIAIRLNNHTEHSIVHADKTKIEQVIYNLLDNA
;
A
#
# COMPACT_ATOMS: atom_id res chain seq x y z
N MET A 1 -3.26 14.27 23.21
CA MET A 1 -2.20 13.33 22.77
C MET A 1 -2.84 12.34 21.80
N THR A 2 -2.94 12.75 20.52
CA THR A 2 -3.51 11.89 19.47
C THR A 2 -2.47 10.81 19.17
N LEU A 3 -2.78 9.56 19.49
CA LEU A 3 -2.03 8.38 19.08
C LEU A 3 -1.90 8.42 17.55
N ARG A 4 -0.79 8.95 17.04
CA ARG A 4 -0.42 8.82 15.64
C ARG A 4 -0.19 7.33 15.40
N HIS A 5 -1.24 6.63 14.96
CA HIS A 5 -1.10 5.24 14.54
C HIS A 5 0.01 5.17 13.49
N SER A 6 1.05 4.43 13.81
CA SER A 6 2.14 4.16 12.90
C SER A 6 1.58 3.58 11.59
N LEU A 7 2.21 3.88 10.45
CA LEU A 7 1.87 3.26 9.17
C LEU A 7 1.81 1.72 9.29
N PHE A 8 2.71 1.17 10.09
CA PHE A 8 2.73 -0.25 10.44
C PHE A 8 1.44 -0.70 11.13
N ASP A 9 0.94 0.05 12.14
CA ASP A 9 -0.29 -0.32 12.85
C ASP A 9 -1.50 -0.31 11.92
N LYS A 10 -1.55 0.65 10.98
CA LYS A 10 -2.62 0.72 9.96
C LYS A 10 -2.58 -0.48 9.02
N ILE A 11 -1.40 -0.83 8.49
CA ILE A 11 -1.21 -1.99 7.61
C ILE A 11 -1.55 -3.27 8.36
N PHE A 12 -1.07 -3.42 9.60
CA PHE A 12 -1.32 -4.58 10.45
C PHE A 12 -2.82 -4.78 10.72
N ILE A 13 -3.51 -3.74 11.16
CA ILE A 13 -4.96 -3.80 11.46
C ILE A 13 -5.75 -4.11 10.18
N SER A 14 -5.44 -3.43 9.07
CA SER A 14 -6.12 -3.68 7.79
C SER A 14 -5.94 -5.12 7.33
N PHE A 15 -4.73 -5.66 7.43
CA PHE A 15 -4.42 -7.03 7.06
C PHE A 15 -5.17 -8.03 7.97
N LEU A 16 -5.19 -7.80 9.28
CA LEU A 16 -5.90 -8.65 10.25
C LEU A 16 -7.40 -8.67 9.97
N VAL A 17 -8.00 -7.51 9.69
CA VAL A 17 -9.43 -7.40 9.38
C VAL A 17 -9.77 -8.15 8.09
N ILE A 18 -9.02 -7.90 7.01
CA ILE A 18 -9.24 -8.58 5.72
C ILE A 18 -9.12 -10.09 5.90
N PHE A 19 -8.07 -10.55 6.59
CA PHE A 19 -7.82 -11.97 6.80
C PHE A 19 -8.94 -12.64 7.60
N THR A 20 -9.44 -11.98 8.66
CA THR A 20 -10.54 -12.50 9.49
C THR A 20 -11.85 -12.56 8.70
N VAL A 21 -12.15 -11.54 7.89
CA VAL A 21 -13.35 -11.51 7.04
C VAL A 21 -13.29 -12.59 5.98
N CYS A 22 -12.15 -12.74 5.29
CA CYS A 22 -11.96 -13.80 4.29
C CYS A 22 -12.11 -15.20 4.91
N PHE A 23 -11.56 -15.42 6.09
CA PHE A 23 -11.71 -16.69 6.78
C PHE A 23 -13.17 -16.98 7.16
N GLY A 24 -13.87 -15.99 7.73
CA GLY A 24 -15.30 -16.12 8.04
C GLY A 24 -16.12 -16.50 6.81
N PHE A 25 -15.82 -15.85 5.67
CA PHE A 25 -16.46 -16.21 4.39
C PHE A 25 -16.16 -17.64 3.94
N ILE A 26 -14.89 -18.08 4.03
CA ILE A 26 -14.48 -19.44 3.64
C ILE A 26 -15.20 -20.48 4.52
N VAL A 27 -15.29 -20.27 5.83
CA VAL A 27 -15.98 -21.19 6.75
C VAL A 27 -17.47 -21.29 6.42
N LEU A 28 -18.13 -20.14 6.21
CA LEU A 28 -19.57 -20.12 5.84
C LEU A 28 -19.81 -20.78 4.50
N TYR A 29 -18.99 -20.49 3.49
CA TYR A 29 -19.08 -21.07 2.17
C TYR A 29 -18.86 -22.59 2.21
N ALA A 30 -17.78 -23.05 2.87
CA ALA A 30 -17.46 -24.46 3.02
C ALA A 30 -18.57 -25.21 3.77
N SER A 31 -19.11 -24.60 4.84
CA SER A 31 -20.23 -25.16 5.60
C SER A 31 -21.46 -25.40 4.74
N ASN A 32 -21.85 -24.37 3.93
CA ASN A 32 -23.02 -24.48 3.05
C ASN A 32 -22.82 -25.49 1.93
N VAL A 33 -21.66 -25.46 1.26
CA VAL A 33 -21.36 -26.41 0.16
C VAL A 33 -21.29 -27.84 0.69
N THR A 34 -20.60 -28.07 1.80
CA THR A 34 -20.51 -29.40 2.41
C THR A 34 -21.91 -29.93 2.79
N ARG A 35 -22.76 -29.06 3.37
CA ARG A 35 -24.14 -29.45 3.72
C ARG A 35 -24.92 -29.84 2.50
N SER A 36 -24.90 -29.06 1.39
CA SER A 36 -25.59 -29.37 0.16
C SER A 36 -25.11 -30.70 -0.40
N MET A 37 -23.79 -30.88 -0.53
CA MET A 37 -23.21 -32.11 -1.08
C MET A 37 -23.58 -33.34 -0.25
N LEU A 38 -23.56 -33.28 1.08
CA LEU A 38 -23.94 -34.39 1.93
C LEU A 38 -25.43 -34.73 1.83
N VAL A 39 -26.29 -33.72 1.69
CA VAL A 39 -27.75 -33.95 1.51
C VAL A 39 -28.02 -34.58 0.13
N ASP A 40 -27.37 -34.06 -0.91
CA ASP A 40 -27.57 -34.57 -2.30
C ASP A 40 -27.07 -36.02 -2.42
N ASP A 41 -25.84 -36.31 -1.90
CA ASP A 41 -25.29 -37.67 -1.88
C ASP A 41 -26.19 -38.64 -1.08
N ARG A 42 -26.64 -38.20 0.10
CA ARG A 42 -27.55 -39.03 0.91
C ARG A 42 -28.87 -39.29 0.21
N THR A 43 -29.44 -38.30 -0.46
CA THR A 43 -30.69 -38.42 -1.21
C THR A 43 -30.52 -39.42 -2.35
N GLU A 44 -29.42 -39.38 -3.08
CA GLU A 44 -29.10 -40.32 -4.15
C GLU A 44 -29.00 -41.76 -3.64
N VAL A 45 -28.24 -41.95 -2.54
CA VAL A 45 -28.13 -43.30 -1.91
C VAL A 45 -29.48 -43.82 -1.46
N LEU A 46 -30.31 -43.01 -0.77
CA LEU A 46 -31.62 -43.41 -0.33
C LEU A 46 -32.55 -43.71 -1.50
N THR A 47 -32.49 -42.95 -2.60
CA THR A 47 -33.29 -43.15 -3.80
C THR A 47 -32.95 -44.49 -4.45
N ASN A 48 -31.67 -44.79 -4.61
CA ASN A 48 -31.22 -46.06 -5.22
C ASN A 48 -31.62 -47.28 -4.38
N GLU A 49 -31.42 -47.21 -3.06
CA GLU A 49 -31.85 -48.30 -2.17
C GLU A 49 -33.40 -48.43 -2.14
N ALA A 50 -34.11 -47.29 -2.17
CA ALA A 50 -35.59 -47.32 -2.21
C ALA A 50 -36.12 -48.03 -3.46
N PHE A 51 -35.53 -47.79 -4.64
CA PHE A 51 -35.90 -48.53 -5.84
C PHE A 51 -35.66 -50.03 -5.69
N LEU A 52 -34.53 -50.46 -5.12
CA LEU A 52 -34.23 -51.88 -4.90
C LEU A 52 -35.22 -52.53 -3.92
N ILE A 53 -35.55 -51.85 -2.82
CA ILE A 53 -36.51 -52.34 -1.83
C ILE A 53 -37.91 -52.43 -2.43
N ALA A 54 -38.33 -51.40 -3.17
CA ALA A 54 -39.64 -51.37 -3.81
C ALA A 54 -39.83 -52.52 -4.82
N ASP A 55 -38.83 -52.71 -5.70
CA ASP A 55 -38.89 -53.70 -6.78
C ASP A 55 -38.74 -55.17 -6.27
N GLN A 56 -37.79 -55.41 -5.39
CA GLN A 56 -37.49 -56.79 -4.96
C GLN A 56 -38.32 -57.24 -3.77
N THR A 57 -38.46 -56.41 -2.75
CA THR A 57 -39.06 -56.82 -1.47
C THR A 57 -40.56 -56.54 -1.44
N VAL A 58 -40.95 -55.27 -1.75
CA VAL A 58 -42.35 -54.88 -1.62
C VAL A 58 -43.20 -55.45 -2.78
N ALA A 59 -42.69 -55.38 -4.01
CA ALA A 59 -43.39 -56.00 -5.15
C ALA A 59 -43.58 -57.53 -4.98
N GLY A 60 -42.57 -58.23 -4.42
CA GLY A 60 -42.66 -59.64 -4.11
C GLY A 60 -43.73 -59.94 -3.06
N TYR A 61 -43.88 -59.10 -2.04
CA TYR A 61 -44.98 -59.25 -1.06
C TYR A 61 -46.36 -59.05 -1.69
N VAL A 62 -46.55 -57.98 -2.48
CA VAL A 62 -47.86 -57.72 -3.13
C VAL A 62 -48.19 -58.76 -4.11
N GLN A 63 -47.24 -59.39 -4.78
CA GLN A 63 -47.43 -60.53 -5.68
C GLN A 63 -47.65 -61.87 -4.94
N GLY A 64 -47.61 -61.90 -3.61
CA GLY A 64 -47.78 -63.07 -2.78
C GLY A 64 -46.58 -64.02 -2.71
N VAL A 65 -45.41 -63.60 -3.15
CA VAL A 65 -44.15 -64.35 -3.04
C VAL A 65 -43.63 -64.39 -1.60
N TYR A 66 -43.82 -63.26 -0.91
CA TYR A 66 -43.41 -63.11 0.52
C TYR A 66 -44.59 -62.96 1.46
N THR A 67 -44.44 -63.46 2.65
CA THR A 67 -45.41 -63.31 3.74
C THR A 67 -45.26 -61.90 4.37
N LYS A 68 -46.26 -61.53 5.20
CA LYS A 68 -46.17 -60.24 5.93
C LYS A 68 -45.00 -60.20 6.91
N ASP A 69 -44.66 -61.32 7.54
CA ASP A 69 -43.58 -61.41 8.52
C ASP A 69 -42.22 -61.28 7.82
N GLU A 70 -42.04 -61.87 6.63
CA GLU A 70 -40.83 -61.77 5.82
C GLU A 70 -40.66 -60.34 5.27
N LEU A 71 -41.73 -59.66 4.88
CA LEU A 71 -41.70 -58.24 4.52
C LEU A 71 -41.21 -57.41 5.74
N GLN A 72 -41.82 -57.64 6.91
CA GLN A 72 -41.49 -56.85 8.10
C GLN A 72 -40.04 -57.07 8.54
N GLU A 73 -39.53 -58.30 8.43
CA GLU A 73 -38.12 -58.61 8.73
C GLU A 73 -37.16 -57.92 7.75
N SER A 74 -37.50 -57.96 6.45
CA SER A 74 -36.74 -57.30 5.42
C SER A 74 -36.72 -55.75 5.60
N LEU A 75 -37.86 -55.16 5.92
CA LEU A 75 -37.93 -53.71 6.19
C LEU A 75 -37.09 -53.32 7.41
N ARG A 76 -37.05 -54.14 8.47
CA ARG A 76 -36.16 -53.92 9.62
C ARG A 76 -34.70 -53.98 9.24
N TYR A 77 -34.29 -55.00 8.48
CA TYR A 77 -32.94 -55.16 7.98
C TYR A 77 -32.47 -53.90 7.21
N TYR A 78 -33.29 -53.39 6.28
CA TYR A 78 -32.97 -52.20 5.50
C TYR A 78 -33.01 -50.95 6.37
N SER A 79 -33.93 -50.83 7.31
CA SER A 79 -34.00 -49.73 8.26
C SER A 79 -32.71 -49.63 9.08
N ASP A 80 -32.21 -50.75 9.63
CA ASP A 80 -30.95 -50.82 10.38
C ASP A 80 -29.74 -50.55 9.48
N LYS A 81 -29.68 -51.14 8.25
CA LYS A 81 -28.61 -50.92 7.26
C LYS A 81 -28.48 -49.45 6.87
N LEU A 82 -29.62 -48.82 6.61
CA LEU A 82 -29.67 -47.44 6.16
C LEU A 82 -29.70 -46.41 7.29
N ASN A 83 -29.93 -46.91 8.53
CA ASN A 83 -30.23 -46.03 9.67
C ASN A 83 -31.31 -44.99 9.30
N ALA A 84 -32.44 -45.51 8.79
CA ALA A 84 -33.54 -44.70 8.24
C ALA A 84 -34.87 -45.40 8.55
N SER A 85 -35.95 -44.66 8.74
CA SER A 85 -37.28 -45.20 8.84
C SER A 85 -37.85 -45.50 7.46
N ILE A 86 -38.44 -46.67 7.30
CA ILE A 86 -39.04 -47.13 6.02
C ILE A 86 -40.51 -47.35 6.23
N TRP A 87 -41.33 -46.72 5.38
CA TRP A 87 -42.77 -46.86 5.40
C TRP A 87 -43.26 -47.34 4.03
N VAL A 88 -44.22 -48.28 4.06
CA VAL A 88 -44.83 -48.79 2.83
C VAL A 88 -46.32 -48.50 2.87
N THR A 89 -46.81 -47.81 1.85
CA THR A 89 -48.23 -47.44 1.73
C THR A 89 -48.91 -48.11 0.57
N ASN A 90 -50.21 -48.24 0.66
CA ASN A 90 -51.06 -48.57 -0.50
C ASN A 90 -51.44 -47.34 -1.31
N GLU A 91 -52.22 -47.50 -2.41
CA GLU A 91 -52.72 -46.39 -3.24
C GLU A 91 -53.55 -45.34 -2.49
N LYS A 92 -54.13 -45.72 -1.34
CA LYS A 92 -54.91 -44.82 -0.46
C LYS A 92 -54.03 -44.11 0.61
N GLY A 93 -52.69 -44.26 0.54
CA GLY A 93 -51.77 -43.69 1.49
C GLY A 93 -51.79 -44.32 2.89
N ILE A 94 -52.48 -45.49 3.03
CA ILE A 94 -52.55 -46.22 4.30
C ILE A 94 -51.27 -47.04 4.43
N ILE A 95 -50.54 -46.83 5.56
CA ILE A 95 -49.30 -47.50 5.84
C ILE A 95 -49.64 -48.95 6.34
N TYR A 96 -49.10 -49.95 5.66
CA TYR A 96 -49.30 -51.37 6.01
C TYR A 96 -48.03 -52.12 6.40
N GLY A 97 -46.87 -51.51 6.11
CA GLY A 97 -45.57 -52.00 6.56
C GLY A 97 -44.70 -50.85 7.01
N PHE A 98 -43.99 -50.99 8.09
CA PHE A 98 -43.03 -49.96 8.53
C PHE A 98 -41.93 -50.56 9.40
N ALA A 99 -40.76 -49.92 9.29
CA ALA A 99 -39.66 -50.11 10.25
C ALA A 99 -39.10 -48.76 10.59
N ASN A 100 -38.85 -48.50 11.87
CA ASN A 100 -38.37 -47.23 12.35
C ASN A 100 -36.96 -47.37 12.90
N ALA A 101 -36.09 -46.48 12.49
CA ALA A 101 -34.80 -46.30 13.12
C ALA A 101 -34.96 -45.60 14.48
N ASP A 102 -33.94 -45.71 15.34
CA ASP A 102 -33.92 -45.10 16.67
C ASP A 102 -34.21 -43.58 16.60
N GLY A 103 -35.10 -43.11 17.48
CA GLY A 103 -35.49 -41.69 17.58
C GLY A 103 -36.59 -41.26 16.62
N HIS A 104 -37.16 -42.13 15.81
CA HIS A 104 -38.27 -41.89 14.90
C HIS A 104 -39.63 -42.20 15.55
N PRO A 105 -40.75 -41.60 15.04
CA PRO A 105 -42.07 -41.82 15.63
C PRO A 105 -42.52 -43.24 15.51
N ASP A 106 -43.05 -43.82 16.61
CA ASP A 106 -43.55 -45.20 16.69
C ASP A 106 -44.84 -45.42 15.90
N ASN A 107 -45.54 -44.35 15.51
CA ASN A 107 -46.82 -44.42 14.83
C ASN A 107 -46.91 -43.46 13.64
N PRO A 108 -46.56 -43.91 12.44
CA PRO A 108 -46.62 -43.11 11.24
C PRO A 108 -48.04 -42.71 10.89
N LYS A 109 -48.26 -41.46 10.49
CA LYS A 109 -49.57 -40.95 10.07
C LYS A 109 -49.85 -41.27 8.62
N ASN A 110 -51.13 -41.47 8.28
CA ASN A 110 -51.57 -41.62 6.87
C ASN A 110 -51.20 -40.35 6.08
N ILE A 111 -50.51 -40.51 4.95
CA ILE A 111 -49.95 -39.41 4.16
C ILE A 111 -51.06 -38.51 3.58
N PHE A 112 -52.14 -39.11 3.05
CA PHE A 112 -53.23 -38.32 2.47
C PHE A 112 -54.08 -37.55 3.49
N LEU A 113 -53.97 -37.85 4.77
CA LEU A 113 -54.56 -37.00 5.82
C LEU A 113 -53.75 -35.70 6.02
N VAL A 114 -52.52 -35.68 5.55
CA VAL A 114 -51.61 -34.56 5.76
C VAL A 114 -51.40 -33.76 4.46
N ASP A 115 -51.33 -34.44 3.33
CA ASP A 115 -51.25 -33.85 1.98
C ASP A 115 -52.14 -34.63 1.01
N PRO A 116 -53.38 -34.17 0.75
CA PRO A 116 -54.30 -34.81 -0.16
C PRO A 116 -53.85 -34.84 -1.63
N ASP A 117 -52.97 -33.91 -2.01
CA ASP A 117 -52.47 -33.76 -3.38
C ASP A 117 -51.10 -34.44 -3.57
N PHE A 118 -50.69 -35.30 -2.63
CA PHE A 118 -49.41 -36.01 -2.70
C PHE A 118 -49.37 -36.93 -3.94
N ASP A 119 -48.37 -36.69 -4.82
CA ASP A 119 -48.25 -37.46 -6.06
C ASP A 119 -47.64 -38.83 -5.81
N ILE A 120 -48.44 -39.87 -6.05
CA ILE A 120 -48.04 -41.28 -5.87
C ILE A 120 -47.41 -41.90 -7.14
N TYR A 121 -47.33 -41.14 -8.25
CA TYR A 121 -46.88 -41.64 -9.53
C TYR A 121 -45.42 -41.34 -9.83
N THR A 122 -44.85 -40.35 -9.16
CA THR A 122 -43.47 -39.92 -9.40
C THR A 122 -42.59 -40.14 -8.18
N ALA A 123 -41.30 -40.39 -8.45
CA ALA A 123 -40.31 -40.41 -7.39
C ALA A 123 -40.07 -38.96 -6.91
N GLN A 124 -40.09 -38.73 -5.61
CA GLN A 124 -39.95 -37.43 -5.00
C GLN A 124 -38.95 -37.46 -3.83
N SER A 125 -38.28 -36.32 -3.58
CA SER A 125 -37.44 -36.13 -2.40
C SER A 125 -37.84 -34.87 -1.66
N PHE A 126 -37.81 -34.93 -0.34
CA PHE A 126 -38.19 -33.86 0.56
C PHE A 126 -37.07 -33.64 1.58
N ASN A 127 -36.80 -32.39 1.88
CA ASN A 127 -35.85 -32.02 2.94
C ASN A 127 -36.53 -31.12 3.96
N GLY A 128 -36.70 -31.62 5.16
CA GLY A 128 -37.43 -30.92 6.22
C GLY A 128 -38.03 -31.88 7.24
N ASN A 129 -39.05 -31.46 7.96
CA ASN A 129 -39.72 -32.24 8.99
C ASN A 129 -40.83 -33.19 8.48
N PHE A 130 -40.90 -33.41 7.19
CA PHE A 130 -41.89 -34.21 6.49
C PHE A 130 -43.32 -34.06 7.09
N TYR A 131 -43.96 -32.96 6.70
CA TYR A 131 -45.33 -32.60 7.14
C TYR A 131 -45.51 -32.57 8.68
N ASN A 132 -44.51 -32.07 9.42
CA ASN A 132 -44.48 -32.03 10.90
C ASN A 132 -44.60 -33.41 11.58
N THR A 133 -44.28 -34.49 10.87
CA THR A 133 -44.29 -35.83 11.45
C THR A 133 -43.05 -36.10 12.31
N PHE A 134 -41.90 -35.58 11.89
CA PHE A 134 -40.62 -35.69 12.62
C PHE A 134 -40.32 -34.46 13.43
N LYS A 135 -39.71 -34.63 14.60
CA LYS A 135 -39.27 -33.52 15.48
C LYS A 135 -38.02 -32.78 14.92
N SER A 136 -37.21 -33.51 14.15
CA SER A 136 -35.98 -32.97 13.50
C SER A 136 -36.15 -32.98 11.98
N ASN A 137 -35.26 -32.27 11.30
CA ASN A 137 -35.21 -32.35 9.84
C ASN A 137 -34.74 -33.72 9.38
N VAL A 138 -35.46 -34.25 8.41
CA VAL A 138 -35.18 -35.53 7.75
C VAL A 138 -35.03 -35.32 6.24
N ILE A 139 -34.26 -36.17 5.61
CA ILE A 139 -34.29 -36.39 4.15
C ILE A 139 -35.26 -37.49 3.93
N SER A 140 -36.31 -37.21 3.18
CA SER A 140 -37.37 -38.16 2.83
C SER A 140 -37.33 -38.44 1.34
N VAL A 141 -37.31 -39.72 0.96
CA VAL A 141 -37.42 -40.16 -0.43
C VAL A 141 -38.67 -40.98 -0.53
N ALA A 142 -39.50 -40.69 -1.53
CA ALA A 142 -40.71 -41.40 -1.83
C ALA A 142 -40.63 -42.01 -3.26
N ILE A 143 -40.76 -43.34 -3.35
CA ILE A 143 -40.67 -44.08 -4.63
C ILE A 143 -41.97 -44.83 -4.89
N PRO A 144 -42.57 -44.69 -6.07
CA PRO A 144 -43.78 -45.46 -6.42
C PRO A 144 -43.47 -46.93 -6.56
N ILE A 145 -44.39 -47.78 -6.01
CA ILE A 145 -44.34 -49.22 -6.16
C ILE A 145 -45.19 -49.60 -7.37
N HIS A 146 -44.58 -50.15 -8.42
CA HIS A 146 -45.25 -50.53 -9.62
C HIS A 146 -45.45 -52.05 -9.66
N ILE A 147 -46.73 -52.49 -9.94
CA ILE A 147 -47.07 -53.88 -10.20
C ILE A 147 -47.82 -53.93 -11.52
N ASN A 148 -47.35 -54.72 -12.46
CA ASN A 148 -47.91 -54.80 -13.83
C ASN A 148 -48.04 -53.41 -14.50
N ASN A 149 -47.03 -52.50 -14.31
CA ASN A 149 -47.03 -51.16 -14.82
C ASN A 149 -48.13 -50.23 -14.24
N GLN A 150 -48.74 -50.60 -13.13
CA GLN A 150 -49.68 -49.74 -12.39
C GLN A 150 -49.11 -49.39 -11.02
N PRO A 151 -49.30 -48.18 -10.55
CA PRO A 151 -48.85 -47.79 -9.21
C PRO A 151 -49.74 -48.50 -8.16
N ASN A 152 -49.14 -49.10 -7.18
CA ASN A 152 -49.81 -49.85 -6.11
C ASN A 152 -49.50 -49.31 -4.70
N GLY A 153 -48.95 -48.12 -4.64
CA GLY A 153 -48.55 -47.45 -3.38
C GLY A 153 -47.18 -46.83 -3.49
N MET A 154 -46.62 -46.45 -2.34
CA MET A 154 -45.34 -45.79 -2.23
C MET A 154 -44.47 -46.44 -1.16
N LEU A 155 -43.16 -46.50 -1.44
CA LEU A 155 -42.15 -46.75 -0.45
C LEU A 155 -41.53 -45.39 -0.04
N LEU A 156 -41.51 -45.10 1.25
CA LEU A 156 -40.91 -43.89 1.80
C LEU A 156 -39.77 -44.27 2.72
N ILE A 157 -38.66 -43.58 2.53
CA ILE A 157 -37.49 -43.73 3.42
C ILE A 157 -37.16 -42.35 4.04
N HIS A 158 -37.09 -42.29 5.35
CA HIS A 158 -36.79 -41.05 6.11
C HIS A 158 -35.49 -41.22 6.90
N SER A 159 -34.49 -40.42 6.56
CA SER A 159 -33.18 -40.42 7.23
C SER A 159 -32.95 -39.09 7.97
N THR A 160 -32.48 -39.13 9.20
CA THR A 160 -32.21 -37.94 10.00
C THR A 160 -31.01 -37.18 9.45
N VAL A 161 -31.10 -35.82 9.45
CA VAL A 161 -30.01 -34.93 9.02
C VAL A 161 -28.95 -34.82 10.12
N GLU A 162 -29.24 -35.25 11.35
CA GLU A 162 -28.33 -35.09 12.49
C GLU A 162 -26.97 -35.77 12.29
N GLN A 163 -26.96 -36.96 11.67
CA GLN A 163 -25.72 -37.67 11.33
C GLN A 163 -24.85 -36.90 10.34
N LEU A 164 -25.49 -36.26 9.36
CA LEU A 164 -24.82 -35.42 8.36
C LEU A 164 -24.22 -34.17 9.02
N GLN A 165 -24.89 -33.60 10.02
CA GLN A 165 -24.37 -32.47 10.80
C GLN A 165 -23.07 -32.83 11.52
N ASN A 166 -22.97 -34.01 12.12
CA ASN A 166 -21.75 -34.49 12.76
C ASN A 166 -20.59 -34.65 11.77
N ILE A 167 -20.85 -35.11 10.55
CA ILE A 167 -19.85 -35.19 9.48
C ILE A 167 -19.45 -33.80 9.01
N GLN A 168 -20.42 -32.93 8.76
CA GLN A 168 -20.20 -31.53 8.38
C GLN A 168 -19.32 -30.81 9.39
N GLU A 169 -19.60 -30.93 10.70
CA GLU A 169 -18.78 -30.33 11.75
C GLU A 169 -17.33 -30.84 11.72
N LYS A 170 -17.11 -32.13 11.51
CA LYS A 170 -15.76 -32.71 11.40
C LYS A 170 -15.01 -32.11 10.21
N ILE A 171 -15.65 -31.98 9.06
CA ILE A 171 -15.05 -31.39 7.85
C ILE A 171 -14.73 -29.92 8.08
N VAL A 172 -15.66 -29.15 8.65
CA VAL A 172 -15.42 -27.72 8.96
C VAL A 172 -14.28 -27.57 9.99
N LYS A 173 -14.18 -28.44 11.00
CA LYS A 173 -13.07 -28.43 11.96
C LYS A 173 -11.70 -28.63 11.32
N LEU A 174 -11.61 -29.38 10.20
CA LEU A 174 -10.35 -29.54 9.46
C LEU A 174 -9.84 -28.23 8.85
N ILE A 175 -10.71 -27.24 8.66
CA ILE A 175 -10.32 -25.91 8.11
C ILE A 175 -9.58 -25.07 9.15
N TYR A 176 -9.79 -25.30 10.44
CA TYR A 176 -9.13 -24.51 11.50
C TYR A 176 -7.61 -24.72 11.57
N ALA A 177 -7.11 -25.91 11.29
CA ALA A 177 -5.67 -26.17 11.33
C ALA A 177 -4.87 -25.39 10.27
N PRO A 178 -5.24 -25.42 8.97
CA PRO A 178 -4.62 -24.54 7.97
C PRO A 178 -4.76 -23.05 8.30
N TYR A 179 -5.88 -22.65 8.87
CA TYR A 179 -6.09 -21.25 9.27
C TYR A 179 -5.10 -20.81 10.35
N LEU A 180 -4.92 -21.61 11.39
CA LEU A 180 -3.92 -21.33 12.44
C LEU A 180 -2.51 -21.22 11.85
N PHE A 181 -2.15 -22.11 10.95
CA PHE A 181 -0.87 -22.08 10.26
C PHE A 181 -0.70 -20.80 9.42
N MET A 182 -1.73 -20.39 8.70
CA MET A 182 -1.74 -19.13 7.93
C MET A 182 -1.57 -17.90 8.83
N ILE A 183 -2.19 -17.89 10.02
CA ILE A 183 -1.99 -16.81 11.00
C ILE A 183 -0.53 -16.72 11.42
N ILE A 184 0.10 -17.84 11.76
CA ILE A 184 1.51 -17.89 12.20
C ILE A 184 2.43 -17.34 11.09
N ILE A 185 2.24 -17.78 9.84
CA ILE A 185 3.00 -17.29 8.69
C ILE A 185 2.78 -15.77 8.51
N SER A 186 1.55 -15.30 8.65
CA SER A 186 1.21 -13.87 8.52
C SER A 186 1.93 -13.02 9.55
N PHE A 187 1.98 -13.46 10.81
CA PHE A 187 2.74 -12.76 11.85
C PHE A 187 4.25 -12.77 11.58
N ALA A 188 4.80 -13.87 11.06
CA ALA A 188 6.22 -13.93 10.67
C ALA A 188 6.53 -12.95 9.52
N LEU A 189 5.69 -12.91 8.48
CA LEU A 189 5.83 -11.96 7.37
C LEU A 189 5.73 -10.50 7.82
N LEU A 190 4.78 -10.18 8.70
CA LEU A 190 4.65 -8.84 9.27
C LEU A 190 5.88 -8.44 10.08
N GLY A 191 6.49 -9.39 10.81
CA GLY A 191 7.76 -9.17 11.50
C GLY A 191 8.90 -8.80 10.55
N ILE A 192 9.00 -9.50 9.42
CA ILE A 192 10.00 -9.22 8.36
C ILE A 192 9.77 -7.84 7.73
N ILE A 193 8.53 -7.52 7.37
CA ILE A 193 8.15 -6.21 6.81
C ILE A 193 8.48 -5.09 7.81
N SER A 194 8.16 -5.27 9.08
CA SER A 194 8.49 -4.31 10.13
C SER A 194 10.00 -4.08 10.24
N GLY A 195 10.80 -5.13 10.22
CA GLY A 195 12.26 -5.05 10.35
C GLY A 195 12.95 -4.48 9.12
N LYS A 196 12.59 -4.96 7.92
CA LYS A 196 13.28 -4.62 6.67
C LYS A 196 12.77 -3.35 5.99
N ILE A 197 11.53 -2.96 6.22
CA ILE A 197 10.92 -1.81 5.53
C ILE A 197 10.62 -0.67 6.52
N MET A 198 9.86 -0.94 7.57
CA MET A 198 9.37 0.14 8.44
C MET A 198 10.46 0.78 9.31
N ARG A 199 11.41 0.00 9.81
CA ARG A 199 12.52 0.53 10.63
C ARG A 199 13.42 1.46 9.83
N PRO A 200 13.94 1.07 8.63
CA PRO A 200 14.72 1.98 7.78
C PRO A 200 13.96 3.26 7.41
N ILE A 201 12.69 3.17 7.02
CA ILE A 201 11.88 4.35 6.67
C ILE A 201 11.75 5.31 7.86
N ARG A 202 11.53 4.80 9.08
CA ARG A 202 11.50 5.64 10.28
C ARG A 202 12.85 6.31 10.55
N LYS A 203 13.95 5.60 10.33
CA LYS A 203 15.30 6.15 10.48
C LYS A 203 15.54 7.26 9.45
N ILE A 204 15.21 7.05 8.18
CA ILE A 204 15.28 8.07 7.12
C ILE A 204 14.50 9.32 7.55
N ASN A 205 13.26 9.16 7.98
CA ASN A 205 12.43 10.30 8.40
C ASN A 205 13.03 11.07 9.59
N SER A 206 13.56 10.36 10.59
CA SER A 206 14.18 11.03 11.75
C SER A 206 15.48 11.75 11.40
N VAL A 207 16.29 11.20 10.49
CA VAL A 207 17.51 11.85 9.99
C VAL A 207 17.17 13.05 9.10
N ALA A 208 16.17 12.91 8.22
CA ALA A 208 15.67 14.03 7.43
C ALA A 208 15.16 15.20 8.29
N GLU A 209 14.54 14.91 9.43
CA GLU A 209 14.12 15.92 10.40
C GLU A 209 15.33 16.63 11.03
N GLN A 210 16.42 15.92 11.31
CA GLN A 210 17.70 16.53 11.76
C GLN A 210 18.30 17.43 10.68
N TYR A 211 18.35 16.97 9.44
CA TYR A 211 18.85 17.78 8.31
C TYR A 211 18.02 19.05 8.12
N SER A 212 16.71 18.99 8.31
CA SER A 212 15.82 20.17 8.22
C SER A 212 16.10 21.23 9.29
N THR A 213 16.71 20.85 10.41
CA THR A 213 17.13 21.78 11.47
C THR A 213 18.58 22.26 11.32
N GLY A 214 19.26 21.88 10.23
CA GLY A 214 20.64 22.26 9.95
C GLY A 214 21.70 21.37 10.60
N ASN A 215 21.29 20.23 11.17
CA ASN A 215 22.24 19.25 11.71
C ASN A 215 22.53 18.18 10.64
N PHE A 216 23.50 18.48 9.77
CA PHE A 216 23.88 17.61 8.65
C PHE A 216 24.84 16.48 9.05
N ASP A 217 25.48 16.54 10.22
CA ASP A 217 26.46 15.56 10.71
C ASP A 217 25.83 14.21 11.10
N THR A 218 24.49 14.11 11.15
CA THR A 218 23.81 12.88 11.56
C THR A 218 23.94 11.80 10.48
N PRO A 219 24.62 10.65 10.76
CA PRO A 219 24.83 9.63 9.75
C PRO A 219 23.52 8.91 9.39
N MET A 220 23.28 8.72 8.11
CA MET A 220 22.14 7.97 7.61
C MET A 220 22.21 6.48 7.98
N ASP A 221 23.40 5.85 7.91
CA ASP A 221 23.70 4.47 8.32
C ASP A 221 22.58 3.46 7.97
N ILE A 222 22.15 3.46 6.70
CA ILE A 222 21.19 2.53 6.13
C ILE A 222 21.88 1.79 5.00
N HIS A 223 22.08 0.48 5.20
CA HIS A 223 22.72 -0.39 4.24
C HIS A 223 21.67 -1.31 3.62
N SER A 224 21.08 -0.89 2.52
CA SER A 224 20.16 -1.66 1.71
C SER A 224 20.51 -1.49 0.24
N ASN A 225 20.33 -2.57 -0.56
CA ASN A 225 20.57 -2.55 -1.99
C ASN A 225 19.26 -2.42 -2.80
N ASP A 226 18.20 -1.96 -2.15
CA ASP A 226 16.87 -1.76 -2.73
C ASP A 226 16.54 -0.26 -2.85
N GLU A 227 15.28 0.06 -3.15
CA GLU A 227 14.77 1.42 -3.28
C GLU A 227 14.91 2.24 -1.98
N ILE A 228 14.94 1.56 -0.82
CA ILE A 228 15.15 2.20 0.47
C ILE A 228 16.60 2.69 0.61
N GLY A 229 17.55 1.87 0.17
CA GLY A 229 18.97 2.26 0.12
C GLY A 229 19.22 3.40 -0.86
N GLN A 230 18.57 3.38 -2.03
CA GLN A 230 18.64 4.46 -3.01
C GLN A 230 18.06 5.77 -2.46
N LEU A 231 16.91 5.70 -1.78
CA LEU A 231 16.31 6.87 -1.11
C LEU A 231 17.25 7.45 -0.04
N ALA A 232 17.86 6.59 0.78
CA ALA A 232 18.80 7.02 1.82
C ALA A 232 20.00 7.74 1.22
N SER A 233 20.64 7.17 0.17
CA SER A 233 21.81 7.78 -0.48
C SER A 233 21.47 9.09 -1.20
N THR A 234 20.28 9.19 -1.81
CA THR A 234 19.83 10.43 -2.43
C THR A 234 19.62 11.54 -1.39
N LEU A 235 19.05 11.21 -0.23
CA LEU A 235 18.85 12.17 0.85
C LEU A 235 20.18 12.61 1.47
N GLU A 236 21.14 11.69 1.63
CA GLU A 236 22.49 12.00 2.11
C GLU A 236 23.25 12.91 1.14
N TYR A 237 23.13 12.66 -0.17
CA TYR A 237 23.68 13.54 -1.20
C TYR A 237 23.08 14.96 -1.11
N MET A 238 21.73 15.07 -0.99
CA MET A 238 21.09 16.38 -0.83
C MET A 238 21.53 17.09 0.45
N ALA A 239 21.69 16.37 1.56
CA ALA A 239 22.19 16.95 2.80
C ALA A 239 23.61 17.52 2.65
N SER A 240 24.50 16.77 1.98
CA SER A 240 25.86 17.24 1.68
C SER A 240 25.89 18.51 0.82
N GLU A 241 25.00 18.62 -0.17
CA GLU A 241 24.90 19.83 -0.98
C GLU A 241 24.33 21.02 -0.17
N LEU A 242 23.36 20.79 0.72
CA LEU A 242 22.84 21.82 1.62
C LEU A 242 23.87 22.28 2.64
N GLU A 243 24.67 21.37 3.19
CA GLU A 243 25.79 21.69 4.09
C GLU A 243 26.80 22.60 3.42
N LYS A 244 27.25 22.24 2.20
CA LYS A 244 28.16 23.07 1.41
C LYS A 244 27.58 24.48 1.17
N LEU A 245 26.28 24.54 0.82
CA LEU A 245 25.59 25.81 0.60
C LEU A 245 25.57 26.68 1.88
N ASP A 246 25.31 26.08 3.03
CA ASP A 246 25.31 26.77 4.31
C ASP A 246 26.72 27.31 4.70
N ASP A 247 27.73 26.47 4.45
CA ASP A 247 29.13 26.86 4.66
C ASP A 247 29.56 28.00 3.72
N TYR A 248 29.19 27.93 2.43
CA TYR A 248 29.40 29.01 1.49
C TYR A 248 28.71 30.31 1.96
N ARG A 249 27.48 30.21 2.46
CA ARG A 249 26.73 31.34 2.98
C ARG A 249 27.42 31.97 4.22
N LYS A 250 27.87 31.14 5.17
CA LYS A 250 28.59 31.59 6.36
C LYS A 250 29.90 32.28 5.98
N ALA A 251 30.69 31.67 5.09
CA ALA A 251 31.96 32.23 4.61
C ALA A 251 31.71 33.57 3.87
N PHE A 252 30.69 33.64 3.05
CA PHE A 252 30.30 34.86 2.32
C PHE A 252 29.96 36.00 3.29
N ILE A 253 29.11 35.77 4.29
CA ILE A 253 28.74 36.76 5.29
C ILE A 253 29.96 37.21 6.09
N SER A 254 30.85 36.28 6.46
CA SER A 254 32.09 36.59 7.18
C SER A 254 33.02 37.49 6.38
N ASN A 255 33.24 37.13 5.10
CA ASN A 255 34.13 37.91 4.20
C ASN A 255 33.58 39.31 3.95
N ILE A 256 32.29 39.43 3.65
CA ILE A 256 31.63 40.73 3.51
C ILE A 256 31.78 41.56 4.77
N SER A 257 31.53 40.99 5.95
CA SER A 257 31.65 41.70 7.23
C SER A 257 33.08 42.23 7.46
N HIS A 258 34.09 41.44 7.09
CA HIS A 258 35.49 41.86 7.13
C HIS A 258 35.78 43.02 6.19
N ASP A 259 35.33 42.92 4.92
CA ASP A 259 35.58 43.92 3.86
C ASP A 259 34.87 45.26 4.12
N PHE A 260 33.76 45.25 4.87
CA PHE A 260 33.13 46.48 5.36
C PHE A 260 33.83 47.06 6.59
N ARG A 261 34.27 46.20 7.53
CA ARG A 261 34.85 46.66 8.81
C ARG A 261 36.16 47.45 8.61
N SER A 262 37.02 46.97 7.69
CA SER A 262 38.33 47.59 7.45
C SER A 262 38.22 49.06 7.02
N PRO A 263 37.49 49.43 5.93
CA PRO A 263 37.35 50.82 5.52
C PRO A 263 36.60 51.67 6.54
N LEU A 264 35.57 51.12 7.19
CA LEU A 264 34.83 51.86 8.24
C LEU A 264 35.73 52.22 9.43
N THR A 265 36.60 51.30 9.87
CA THR A 265 37.56 51.56 10.94
C THR A 265 38.53 52.63 10.54
N SER A 266 39.04 52.63 9.29
CA SER A 266 39.94 53.66 8.77
C SER A 266 39.25 55.02 8.71
N ILE A 267 38.04 55.10 8.15
CA ILE A 267 37.24 56.33 8.08
C ILE A 267 37.04 56.91 9.48
N LYS A 268 36.57 56.10 10.41
CA LYS A 268 36.33 56.48 11.80
C LYS A 268 37.62 57.00 12.45
N GLY A 269 38.72 56.22 12.35
CA GLY A 269 39.99 56.59 12.96
C GLY A 269 40.58 57.92 12.45
N TYR A 270 40.51 58.15 11.13
CA TYR A 270 41.01 59.41 10.58
C TYR A 270 40.12 60.61 10.96
N ILE A 271 38.79 60.44 10.98
CA ILE A 271 37.89 61.51 11.42
C ILE A 271 38.08 61.81 12.88
N GLU A 272 38.22 60.83 13.76
CA GLU A 272 38.50 61.00 15.19
C GLU A 272 39.87 61.76 15.44
N ALA A 273 40.90 61.31 14.67
CA ALA A 273 42.22 61.95 14.76
C ALA A 273 42.26 63.38 14.22
N ILE A 274 41.39 63.76 13.32
CA ILE A 274 41.19 65.13 12.86
C ILE A 274 40.46 65.93 13.95
N GLN A 275 39.42 65.35 14.57
CA GLN A 275 38.62 66.04 15.62
C GLN A 275 39.37 66.31 16.92
N ASP A 276 40.21 65.38 17.34
CA ASP A 276 40.98 65.49 18.57
C ASP A 276 42.31 66.30 18.42
N GLY A 277 42.60 66.75 17.17
CA GLY A 277 43.78 67.54 16.86
C GLY A 277 45.09 66.74 16.74
N THR A 278 45.01 65.40 16.72
CA THR A 278 46.18 64.52 16.51
C THR A 278 46.74 64.69 15.09
N ILE A 279 45.89 65.01 14.10
CA ILE A 279 46.31 65.36 12.76
C ILE A 279 46.37 66.91 12.64
N PRO A 280 47.55 67.45 12.39
CA PRO A 280 47.71 68.92 12.27
C PRO A 280 46.98 69.45 11.03
N PRO A 281 46.53 70.75 11.06
CA PRO A 281 45.71 71.33 9.97
C PRO A 281 46.32 71.22 8.61
N GLU A 282 47.64 71.30 8.46
CA GLU A 282 48.39 71.27 7.22
C GLU A 282 48.26 69.86 6.51
N LYS A 283 47.96 68.83 7.29
CA LYS A 283 47.82 67.44 6.79
C LYS A 283 46.36 66.95 6.66
N GLN A 284 45.41 67.70 7.19
CA GLN A 284 44.00 67.30 7.24
C GLN A 284 43.43 66.98 5.84
N SER A 285 43.77 67.79 4.80
CA SER A 285 43.35 67.59 3.45
C SER A 285 43.72 66.18 2.93
N HIS A 286 44.94 65.74 3.17
CA HIS A 286 45.42 64.44 2.74
C HIS A 286 44.66 63.30 3.44
N TYR A 287 44.36 63.40 4.72
CA TYR A 287 43.60 62.35 5.40
C TYR A 287 42.10 62.36 5.03
N LEU A 288 41.54 63.54 4.73
CA LEU A 288 40.20 63.65 4.19
C LEU A 288 40.10 63.00 2.82
N ASP A 289 41.11 63.14 1.94
CA ASP A 289 41.18 62.43 0.67
C ASP A 289 41.15 60.89 0.85
N ILE A 290 41.85 60.37 1.86
CA ILE A 290 41.81 58.94 2.21
C ILE A 290 40.41 58.53 2.66
N VAL A 291 39.72 59.33 3.50
CA VAL A 291 38.33 59.07 3.91
C VAL A 291 37.41 59.02 2.72
N VAL A 292 37.54 59.95 1.74
CA VAL A 292 36.75 59.92 0.49
C VAL A 292 37.03 58.67 -0.31
N GLN A 293 38.30 58.25 -0.45
CA GLN A 293 38.66 57.02 -1.14
C GLN A 293 38.04 55.79 -0.48
N GLN A 294 38.07 55.66 0.86
CA GLN A 294 37.46 54.57 1.58
C GLN A 294 35.93 54.56 1.44
N THR A 295 35.30 55.73 1.41
CA THR A 295 33.85 55.86 1.18
C THR A 295 33.48 55.43 -0.24
N ASN A 296 34.24 55.85 -1.27
CA ASN A 296 34.04 55.38 -2.63
C ASN A 296 34.22 53.87 -2.76
N ARG A 297 35.18 53.29 -2.07
CA ARG A 297 35.38 51.85 -2.01
C ARG A 297 34.16 51.11 -1.42
N LEU A 298 33.58 51.63 -0.32
CA LEU A 298 32.35 51.10 0.27
C LEU A 298 31.16 51.17 -0.69
N THR A 299 31.02 52.31 -1.41
CA THR A 299 29.97 52.50 -2.40
C THR A 299 30.08 51.46 -3.54
N LYS A 300 31.31 51.21 -4.03
CA LYS A 300 31.55 50.20 -5.07
C LYS A 300 31.22 48.79 -4.55
N LEU A 301 31.60 48.49 -3.29
CA LEU A 301 31.30 47.18 -2.68
C LEU A 301 29.79 46.93 -2.54
N THR A 302 29.03 47.94 -2.05
CA THR A 302 27.57 47.86 -1.92
C THR A 302 26.89 47.67 -3.27
N SER A 303 27.33 48.40 -4.30
CA SER A 303 26.79 48.27 -5.67
C SER A 303 27.05 46.89 -6.24
N SER A 304 28.24 46.31 -6.03
CA SER A 304 28.57 44.95 -6.47
C SER A 304 27.72 43.89 -5.78
N LEU A 305 27.46 44.07 -4.46
CA LEU A 305 26.59 43.15 -3.69
C LEU A 305 25.13 43.20 -4.16
N LEU A 306 24.59 44.39 -4.45
CA LEU A 306 23.25 44.56 -4.99
C LEU A 306 23.13 43.94 -6.38
N GLU A 307 24.15 44.12 -7.21
CA GLU A 307 24.18 43.49 -8.54
C GLU A 307 24.20 41.97 -8.43
N LEU A 308 25.01 41.40 -7.54
CA LEU A 308 25.06 39.94 -7.30
C LEU A 308 23.72 39.38 -6.81
N ASN A 309 23.05 40.07 -5.88
CA ASN A 309 21.73 39.67 -5.37
C ASN A 309 20.64 39.71 -6.45
N ASN A 310 20.74 40.68 -7.38
CA ASN A 310 19.80 40.74 -8.52
C ASN A 310 20.00 39.60 -9.51
N TYR A 311 21.24 39.12 -9.72
CA TYR A 311 21.50 37.95 -10.54
C TYR A 311 20.90 36.68 -9.96
N ASP A 312 20.99 36.48 -8.66
CA ASP A 312 20.45 35.30 -7.99
C ASP A 312 18.89 35.27 -8.01
N SER A 313 18.26 36.45 -7.94
CA SER A 313 16.80 36.55 -7.77
C SER A 313 16.01 36.52 -9.07
N TYR A 314 16.54 37.09 -10.15
CA TYR A 314 15.79 37.30 -11.42
C TYR A 314 16.40 36.59 -12.63
N GLY A 315 17.53 35.91 -12.47
CA GLY A 315 18.29 35.36 -13.59
C GLY A 315 19.01 36.45 -14.41
N ILE A 316 19.87 36.02 -15.32
CA ILE A 316 20.62 36.94 -16.19
C ILE A 316 19.80 37.14 -17.50
N TRP A 317 19.20 38.31 -17.64
CA TRP A 317 18.64 38.76 -18.91
C TRP A 317 19.76 39.36 -19.76
N LEU A 318 20.29 38.60 -20.73
CA LEU A 318 21.33 39.07 -21.64
C LEU A 318 20.70 39.75 -22.86
N VAL A 319 21.16 40.96 -23.18
CA VAL A 319 20.80 41.67 -24.41
C VAL A 319 21.90 41.44 -25.43
N CYS A 320 21.89 40.26 -26.05
CA CYS A 320 22.91 39.86 -27.01
C CYS A 320 22.76 40.66 -28.33
N LYS A 321 23.88 41.20 -28.84
CA LYS A 321 24.03 41.91 -30.11
C LYS A 321 25.37 41.54 -30.73
N ASP A 322 25.47 41.71 -32.04
CA ASP A 322 26.72 41.54 -32.74
C ASP A 322 27.57 42.81 -32.55
N PHE A 323 28.81 42.63 -32.11
CA PHE A 323 29.78 43.71 -31.97
C PHE A 323 31.20 43.19 -32.16
N ASP A 324 32.13 44.13 -32.42
CA ASP A 324 33.55 43.81 -32.53
C ASP A 324 34.20 43.76 -31.15
N ILE A 325 34.69 42.58 -30.77
CA ILE A 325 35.33 42.34 -29.46
C ILE A 325 36.70 43.05 -29.35
N VAL A 326 37.42 43.20 -30.51
CA VAL A 326 38.72 43.86 -30.53
C VAL A 326 38.56 45.34 -30.26
N GLU A 327 37.53 45.99 -30.86
CA GLU A 327 37.17 47.38 -30.63
C GLU A 327 36.84 47.62 -29.12
N LEU A 328 36.05 46.67 -28.54
CA LEU A 328 35.68 46.74 -27.13
C LEU A 328 36.89 46.62 -26.21
N VAL A 329 37.81 45.70 -26.47
CA VAL A 329 39.06 45.53 -25.70
C VAL A 329 39.94 46.74 -25.82
N LEU A 330 40.11 47.30 -27.02
CA LEU A 330 40.88 48.52 -27.22
C LEU A 330 40.27 49.71 -26.47
N SER A 331 38.95 49.87 -26.49
CA SER A 331 38.27 50.90 -25.70
C SER A 331 38.52 50.75 -24.19
N ALA A 332 38.45 49.51 -23.69
CA ALA A 332 38.75 49.22 -22.30
C ALA A 332 40.23 49.53 -21.95
N ILE A 333 41.20 49.09 -22.78
CA ILE A 333 42.62 49.40 -22.55
C ILE A 333 42.87 50.91 -22.52
N ASN A 334 42.29 51.70 -23.45
CA ASN A 334 42.42 53.12 -23.47
C ASN A 334 41.91 53.80 -22.18
N SER A 335 40.88 53.25 -21.53
CA SER A 335 40.38 53.75 -20.25
C SER A 335 41.38 53.58 -19.08
N PHE A 336 42.36 52.67 -19.21
CA PHE A 336 43.43 52.45 -18.24
C PHE A 336 44.73 53.18 -18.55
N GLU A 337 44.84 53.92 -19.67
CA GLU A 337 46.08 54.59 -20.08
C GLU A 337 46.68 55.50 -19.01
N GLY A 338 45.86 56.29 -18.34
CA GLY A 338 46.35 57.19 -17.27
C GLY A 338 46.97 56.40 -16.07
N ARG A 339 46.30 55.29 -15.70
CA ARG A 339 46.80 54.44 -14.60
C ARG A 339 48.05 53.65 -15.03
N CYS A 340 48.14 53.28 -16.28
CA CYS A 340 49.28 52.57 -16.82
C CYS A 340 50.55 53.47 -16.83
N ILE A 341 50.38 54.75 -17.21
CA ILE A 341 51.47 55.76 -17.15
C ILE A 341 51.92 55.97 -15.71
N GLU A 342 50.99 56.15 -14.80
CA GLU A 342 51.29 56.35 -13.36
C GLU A 342 52.07 55.18 -12.76
N LYS A 343 51.65 53.95 -13.08
CA LYS A 343 52.25 52.71 -12.56
C LYS A 343 53.40 52.17 -13.39
N GLN A 344 53.75 52.83 -14.54
CA GLN A 344 54.77 52.41 -15.52
C GLN A 344 54.53 51.02 -16.07
N ILE A 345 53.26 50.64 -16.31
CA ILE A 345 52.84 49.36 -16.89
C ILE A 345 52.49 49.56 -18.35
N ALA A 346 52.90 48.63 -19.22
CA ALA A 346 52.50 48.59 -20.63
C ALA A 346 51.55 47.47 -20.91
N ILE A 347 50.34 47.82 -21.42
CA ILE A 347 49.37 46.82 -21.89
C ILE A 347 49.54 46.62 -23.40
N ARG A 348 49.65 45.39 -23.89
CA ARG A 348 49.78 45.09 -25.32
C ARG A 348 48.65 44.14 -25.70
N LEU A 349 47.91 44.51 -26.79
CA LEU A 349 46.92 43.63 -27.40
C LEU A 349 47.56 42.88 -28.56
N ASN A 350 47.63 41.57 -28.48
CA ASN A 350 48.03 40.69 -29.58
C ASN A 350 46.78 40.08 -30.21
N ASN A 351 46.38 40.62 -31.34
CA ASN A 351 45.23 40.09 -32.10
C ASN A 351 45.72 39.12 -33.19
N HIS A 352 45.24 37.89 -33.16
CA HIS A 352 45.55 36.85 -34.14
C HIS A 352 44.29 36.39 -34.93
N THR A 353 43.15 37.05 -34.76
CA THR A 353 41.92 36.66 -35.41
C THR A 353 41.57 37.59 -36.59
N GLU A 354 41.08 37.00 -37.69
CA GLU A 354 40.52 37.74 -38.84
C GLU A 354 39.05 38.14 -38.63
N HIS A 355 38.37 37.43 -37.71
CA HIS A 355 36.96 37.66 -37.40
C HIS A 355 36.83 38.07 -35.92
N SER A 356 36.52 39.32 -35.68
CA SER A 356 36.38 39.91 -34.34
C SER A 356 34.93 40.13 -33.91
N ILE A 357 33.94 39.81 -34.75
CA ILE A 357 32.52 39.98 -34.43
C ILE A 357 32.05 38.81 -33.53
N VAL A 358 31.47 39.13 -32.39
CA VAL A 358 30.90 38.18 -31.42
C VAL A 358 29.44 38.53 -31.13
N HIS A 359 28.62 37.51 -30.89
CA HIS A 359 27.23 37.67 -30.46
C HIS A 359 27.10 37.54 -28.99
N ALA A 360 27.06 38.64 -28.23
CA ALA A 360 27.00 38.66 -26.77
C ALA A 360 26.39 39.97 -26.25
N ASP A 361 26.21 40.06 -24.94
CA ASP A 361 25.86 41.31 -24.27
C ASP A 361 27.13 42.18 -24.11
N LYS A 362 27.23 43.20 -24.98
CA LYS A 362 28.37 44.11 -25.02
C LYS A 362 28.71 44.69 -23.65
N THR A 363 27.70 45.13 -22.90
CA THR A 363 27.89 45.75 -21.58
C THR A 363 28.44 44.77 -20.56
N LYS A 364 27.99 43.52 -20.59
CA LYS A 364 28.49 42.47 -19.67
C LYS A 364 29.90 42.02 -20.04
N ILE A 365 30.22 41.92 -21.32
CA ILE A 365 31.59 41.60 -21.76
C ILE A 365 32.54 42.76 -21.40
N GLU A 366 32.12 44.01 -21.60
CA GLU A 366 32.90 45.20 -21.19
C GLU A 366 33.21 45.18 -19.69
N GLN A 367 32.22 44.87 -18.86
CA GLN A 367 32.37 44.71 -17.43
C GLN A 367 33.38 43.61 -17.03
N VAL A 368 33.35 42.45 -17.75
CA VAL A 368 34.34 41.38 -17.53
C VAL A 368 35.74 41.84 -17.86
N ILE A 369 35.96 42.48 -19.02
CA ILE A 369 37.27 42.99 -19.48
C ILE A 369 37.78 44.02 -18.50
N TYR A 370 36.92 44.97 -18.07
CA TYR A 370 37.29 45.99 -17.11
C TYR A 370 37.73 45.42 -15.76
N ASN A 371 36.98 44.46 -15.24
CA ASN A 371 37.30 43.77 -13.97
C ASN A 371 38.62 42.99 -14.07
N LEU A 372 38.90 42.33 -15.20
CA LEU A 372 40.16 41.63 -15.41
C LEU A 372 41.35 42.58 -15.46
N LEU A 373 41.22 43.72 -16.16
CA LEU A 373 42.25 44.73 -16.25
C LEU A 373 42.48 45.50 -14.93
N ASP A 374 41.41 45.69 -14.12
CA ASP A 374 41.49 46.35 -12.80
C ASP A 374 42.20 45.46 -11.76
N ASN A 375 42.09 44.13 -11.94
CA ASN A 375 42.71 43.13 -11.06
C ASN A 375 44.15 42.76 -11.45
N ALA A 376 44.61 43.07 -12.64
CA ALA A 376 45.97 42.77 -13.13
C ALA A 376 46.98 43.88 -12.71
#